data_38cd439ff1a4d2a86a2ce2fa61a8003d
#
_entry.id   38cd439ff1a4d2a86a2ce2fa61a8003d
#
_cell.length_a   1.000
_cell.length_b   1.000
_cell.length_c   1.000
_cell.angle_alpha   90.00
_cell.angle_beta   90.00
_cell.angle_gamma   90.00
#
_symmetry.space_group_name_H-M   'P 1'
#
loop_
_entity.id
_entity.type
_entity.pdbx_description
1 polymer ?
#
loop_
_entity_poly.entity_id
_entity_poly.type
_entity_poly.pdbx_seq_one_letter_code
_entity_poly.pdbx_strand_id
1 'polypeptide(L)'
;MKRLLSVFLFLFCCVIAADAQDDAAQYDSIMNLMKNKKIPLMERYYMTGDIEYLSREHQIAVLKQLIPEAKEVEDKAVITRLYSIVAMFENQLGHMTEAKNYLDSAFMNKGKFENNNISGMMHYIAGIYYSDKNLMEQAHENYYQAAEYFNRNEMKPAILTEIYYDLSIIYSMWQDDEGLHELSEAMKDLPVDF
;
A
#
# COMPACT_ATOMS: atom_id res chain seq x y z
N MET A 1 7.33 -26.76 -37.42
CA MET A 1 6.71 -25.66 -36.69
C MET A 1 5.74 -26.12 -35.58
N LYS A 2 4.74 -26.95 -35.82
CA LYS A 2 3.78 -27.38 -34.77
C LYS A 2 4.41 -28.07 -33.54
N ARG A 3 5.46 -28.89 -33.74
CA ARG A 3 6.17 -29.58 -32.62
C ARG A 3 7.00 -28.60 -31.74
N LEU A 4 7.61 -27.56 -32.32
CA LEU A 4 8.35 -26.56 -31.57
C LEU A 4 7.41 -25.70 -30.68
N LEU A 5 6.24 -25.32 -31.23
CA LEU A 5 5.22 -24.59 -30.52
C LEU A 5 4.68 -25.36 -29.29
N SER A 6 4.46 -26.67 -29.47
CA SER A 6 4.02 -27.59 -28.41
C SER A 6 5.05 -27.71 -27.26
N VAL A 7 6.35 -27.78 -27.59
CA VAL A 7 7.42 -27.85 -26.60
C VAL A 7 7.56 -26.51 -25.84
N PHE A 8 7.47 -25.38 -26.56
CA PHE A 8 7.46 -24.05 -25.92
C PHE A 8 6.27 -23.85 -24.99
N LEU A 9 5.07 -24.25 -25.40
CA LEU A 9 3.87 -24.18 -24.57
C LEU A 9 4.00 -25.05 -23.32
N PHE A 10 4.55 -26.26 -23.45
CA PHE A 10 4.76 -27.18 -22.34
C PHE A 10 5.80 -26.64 -21.34
N LEU A 11 6.93 -26.12 -21.83
CA LEU A 11 7.94 -25.49 -20.97
C LEU A 11 7.39 -24.25 -20.27
N PHE A 12 6.62 -23.43 -20.94
CA PHE A 12 5.97 -22.25 -20.36
C PHE A 12 4.96 -22.63 -19.27
N CYS A 13 4.14 -23.66 -19.50
CA CYS A 13 3.24 -24.21 -18.49
C CYS A 13 3.99 -24.79 -17.28
N CYS A 14 5.14 -25.44 -17.49
CA CYS A 14 5.96 -25.98 -16.39
C CYS A 14 6.58 -24.87 -15.54
N VAL A 15 7.03 -23.77 -16.14
CA VAL A 15 7.57 -22.62 -15.40
C VAL A 15 6.47 -21.97 -14.54
N ILE A 16 5.31 -21.68 -15.13
CA ILE A 16 4.18 -21.11 -14.38
C ILE A 16 3.73 -22.04 -13.25
N ALA A 17 3.72 -23.35 -13.47
CA ALA A 17 3.35 -24.31 -12.43
C ALA A 17 4.39 -24.38 -11.29
N ALA A 18 5.68 -24.21 -11.59
CA ALA A 18 6.75 -24.18 -10.60
C ALA A 18 6.66 -22.91 -9.73
N ASP A 19 6.46 -21.74 -10.36
CA ASP A 19 6.28 -20.48 -9.65
C ASP A 19 5.03 -20.49 -8.74
N ALA A 20 3.91 -21.05 -9.24
CA ALA A 20 2.69 -21.17 -8.45
C ALA A 20 2.83 -22.16 -7.28
N GLN A 21 3.64 -23.21 -7.42
CA GLN A 21 3.90 -24.15 -6.34
C GLN A 21 4.80 -23.54 -5.25
N ASP A 22 5.74 -22.70 -5.65
CA ASP A 22 6.62 -21.98 -4.72
C ASP A 22 5.83 -20.92 -3.93
N ASP A 23 4.98 -20.14 -4.60
CA ASP A 23 4.07 -19.17 -3.96
C ASP A 23 3.17 -19.85 -2.92
N ALA A 24 2.56 -21.00 -3.24
CA ALA A 24 1.70 -21.73 -2.32
C ALA A 24 2.45 -22.24 -1.10
N ALA A 25 3.66 -22.78 -1.27
CA ALA A 25 4.47 -23.30 -0.16
C ALA A 25 4.95 -22.17 0.76
N GLN A 26 5.34 -21.04 0.20
CA GLN A 26 5.73 -19.85 0.93
C GLN A 26 4.52 -19.25 1.67
N TYR A 27 3.37 -19.15 1.02
CA TYR A 27 2.12 -18.70 1.64
C TYR A 27 1.75 -19.53 2.86
N ASP A 28 1.76 -20.87 2.77
CA ASP A 28 1.44 -21.75 3.90
C ASP A 28 2.41 -21.57 5.06
N SER A 29 3.70 -21.40 4.77
CA SER A 29 4.72 -21.13 5.79
C SER A 29 4.46 -19.80 6.53
N ILE A 30 4.21 -18.74 5.79
CA ILE A 30 3.91 -17.41 6.34
C ILE A 30 2.59 -17.43 7.12
N MET A 31 1.54 -18.07 6.58
CA MET A 31 0.26 -18.18 7.29
C MET A 31 0.37 -18.93 8.61
N ASN A 32 1.22 -19.96 8.69
CA ASN A 32 1.50 -20.65 9.96
C ASN A 32 2.21 -19.73 10.95
N LEU A 33 3.14 -18.90 10.47
CA LEU A 33 3.82 -17.89 11.28
C LEU A 33 2.82 -16.84 11.80
N MET A 34 1.94 -16.33 10.92
CA MET A 34 0.91 -15.32 11.30
C MET A 34 -0.10 -15.86 12.33
N LYS A 35 -0.39 -17.15 12.33
CA LYS A 35 -1.27 -17.81 13.32
C LYS A 35 -0.59 -18.09 14.66
N ASN A 36 0.73 -17.97 14.74
CA ASN A 36 1.49 -18.30 15.95
C ASN A 36 1.40 -17.17 16.98
N LYS A 37 0.39 -17.21 17.85
CA LYS A 37 0.18 -16.22 18.94
C LYS A 37 1.31 -16.18 20.00
N LYS A 38 2.29 -17.08 19.95
CA LYS A 38 3.49 -16.99 20.80
C LYS A 38 4.44 -15.88 20.35
N ILE A 39 4.35 -15.48 19.08
CA ILE A 39 5.08 -14.34 18.51
C ILE A 39 4.21 -13.10 18.71
N PRO A 40 4.73 -12.00 19.30
CA PRO A 40 3.96 -10.78 19.48
C PRO A 40 3.37 -10.25 18.17
N LEU A 41 2.17 -9.65 18.22
CA LEU A 41 1.45 -9.13 17.06
C LEU A 41 2.33 -8.20 16.20
N MET A 42 3.03 -7.26 16.85
CA MET A 42 3.89 -6.31 16.15
C MET A 42 5.06 -6.98 15.43
N GLU A 43 5.65 -8.00 16.02
CA GLU A 43 6.73 -8.77 15.39
C GLU A 43 6.22 -9.52 14.16
N ARG A 44 5.07 -10.20 14.26
CA ARG A 44 4.41 -10.83 13.10
C ARG A 44 4.05 -9.81 12.02
N TYR A 45 3.57 -8.64 12.44
CA TYR A 45 3.28 -7.56 11.51
C TYR A 45 4.54 -7.11 10.74
N TYR A 46 5.69 -6.93 11.41
CA TYR A 46 6.93 -6.57 10.72
C TYR A 46 7.42 -7.66 9.77
N MET A 47 7.16 -8.93 10.09
CA MET A 47 7.46 -10.05 9.19
C MET A 47 6.61 -10.04 7.90
N THR A 48 5.51 -9.25 7.84
CA THR A 48 4.76 -9.06 6.60
C THR A 48 5.52 -8.22 5.55
N GLY A 49 6.64 -7.59 5.91
CA GLY A 49 7.55 -6.99 4.94
C GLY A 49 8.14 -7.99 3.95
N ASP A 50 8.22 -9.26 4.34
CA ASP A 50 8.78 -10.34 3.52
C ASP A 50 7.73 -11.03 2.62
N ILE A 51 6.50 -10.48 2.51
CA ILE A 51 5.43 -11.08 1.71
C ILE A 51 5.34 -10.55 0.27
N GLU A 52 6.22 -9.66 -0.13
CA GLU A 52 6.21 -9.04 -1.47
C GLU A 52 6.37 -10.06 -2.63
N TYR A 53 6.95 -11.24 -2.34
CA TYR A 53 7.08 -12.34 -3.30
C TYR A 53 5.79 -13.13 -3.53
N LEU A 54 4.82 -12.98 -2.63
CA LEU A 54 3.52 -13.65 -2.77
C LEU A 54 2.64 -12.92 -3.79
N SER A 55 1.68 -13.66 -4.37
CA SER A 55 0.60 -13.05 -5.14
C SER A 55 -0.17 -12.01 -4.30
N ARG A 56 -0.79 -11.02 -4.94
CA ARG A 56 -1.56 -9.99 -4.22
C ARG A 56 -2.68 -10.57 -3.36
N GLU A 57 -3.35 -11.61 -3.85
CA GLU A 57 -4.38 -12.32 -3.11
C GLU A 57 -3.84 -12.96 -1.83
N HIS A 58 -2.67 -13.59 -1.90
CA HIS A 58 -2.00 -14.17 -0.75
C HIS A 58 -1.51 -13.09 0.23
N GLN A 59 -0.95 -11.97 -0.26
CA GLN A 59 -0.57 -10.84 0.58
C GLN A 59 -1.78 -10.30 1.36
N ILE A 60 -2.92 -10.11 0.70
CA ILE A 60 -4.17 -9.69 1.33
C ILE A 60 -4.61 -10.69 2.41
N ALA A 61 -4.56 -11.99 2.12
CA ALA A 61 -4.95 -13.02 3.07
C ALA A 61 -4.07 -13.02 4.33
N VAL A 62 -2.74 -12.86 4.16
CA VAL A 62 -1.78 -12.74 5.27
C VAL A 62 -2.09 -11.54 6.15
N LEU A 63 -2.28 -10.36 5.57
CA LEU A 63 -2.59 -9.14 6.33
C LEU A 63 -3.94 -9.24 7.05
N LYS A 64 -4.96 -9.80 6.39
CA LYS A 64 -6.28 -10.02 6.98
C LYS A 64 -6.23 -10.96 8.19
N GLN A 65 -5.27 -11.89 8.26
CA GLN A 65 -5.08 -12.80 9.40
C GLN A 65 -4.75 -12.07 10.70
N LEU A 66 -4.09 -10.88 10.62
CA LEU A 66 -3.70 -10.10 11.80
C LEU A 66 -4.81 -9.16 12.31
N ILE A 67 -5.76 -8.79 11.46
CA ILE A 67 -6.80 -7.80 11.79
C ILE A 67 -7.63 -8.17 13.03
N PRO A 68 -8.12 -9.43 13.21
CA PRO A 68 -8.91 -9.79 14.39
C PRO A 68 -8.16 -9.55 15.69
N GLU A 69 -6.90 -9.98 15.75
CA GLU A 69 -6.07 -9.81 16.94
C GLU A 69 -5.73 -8.35 17.22
N ALA A 70 -5.41 -7.56 16.15
CA ALA A 70 -5.21 -6.13 16.31
C ALA A 70 -6.44 -5.41 16.90
N LYS A 71 -7.64 -5.88 16.55
CA LYS A 71 -8.89 -5.41 17.14
C LYS A 71 -9.05 -5.83 18.61
N GLU A 72 -8.68 -7.08 18.95
CA GLU A 72 -8.74 -7.58 20.34
C GLU A 72 -7.85 -6.75 21.28
N VAL A 73 -6.65 -6.38 20.82
CA VAL A 73 -5.71 -5.55 21.61
C VAL A 73 -5.95 -4.04 21.46
N GLU A 74 -6.95 -3.64 20.67
CA GLU A 74 -7.35 -2.26 20.40
C GLU A 74 -6.23 -1.36 19.86
N ASP A 75 -5.22 -1.93 19.20
CA ASP A 75 -4.13 -1.17 18.58
C ASP A 75 -4.60 -0.44 17.32
N LYS A 76 -5.08 0.79 17.51
CA LYS A 76 -5.64 1.61 16.43
C LYS A 76 -4.62 1.94 15.33
N ALA A 77 -3.34 2.06 15.67
CA ALA A 77 -2.28 2.33 14.71
C ALA A 77 -2.07 1.13 13.78
N VAL A 78 -1.91 -0.07 14.35
CA VAL A 78 -1.76 -1.31 13.58
C VAL A 78 -3.02 -1.60 12.75
N ILE A 79 -4.21 -1.46 13.33
CA ILE A 79 -5.49 -1.66 12.60
C ILE A 79 -5.55 -0.72 11.39
N THR A 80 -5.25 0.57 11.56
CA THR A 80 -5.30 1.55 10.48
C THR A 80 -4.32 1.17 9.38
N ARG A 81 -3.09 0.81 9.74
CA ARG A 81 -2.06 0.42 8.77
C ARG A 81 -2.45 -0.84 8.00
N LEU A 82 -2.95 -1.88 8.68
CA LEU A 82 -3.43 -3.11 8.04
C LEU A 82 -4.55 -2.81 7.05
N TYR A 83 -5.55 -2.03 7.45
CA TYR A 83 -6.64 -1.64 6.56
C TYR A 83 -6.16 -0.84 5.35
N SER A 84 -5.24 0.11 5.55
CA SER A 84 -4.71 0.92 4.44
C SER A 84 -3.97 0.06 3.41
N ILE A 85 -3.10 -0.85 3.85
CA ILE A 85 -2.35 -1.72 2.93
C ILE A 85 -3.29 -2.71 2.23
N VAL A 86 -4.26 -3.30 2.94
CA VAL A 86 -5.26 -4.16 2.29
C VAL A 86 -6.05 -3.38 1.25
N ALA A 87 -6.46 -2.13 1.56
CA ALA A 87 -7.15 -1.27 0.59
C ALA A 87 -6.31 -1.02 -0.66
N MET A 88 -5.01 -0.76 -0.50
CA MET A 88 -4.09 -0.56 -1.62
C MET A 88 -4.03 -1.82 -2.51
N PHE A 89 -3.90 -2.99 -1.93
CA PHE A 89 -3.82 -4.23 -2.69
C PHE A 89 -5.15 -4.60 -3.37
N GLU A 90 -6.28 -4.39 -2.70
CA GLU A 90 -7.60 -4.57 -3.31
C GLU A 90 -7.81 -3.59 -4.49
N ASN A 91 -7.33 -2.35 -4.36
CA ASN A 91 -7.35 -1.37 -5.45
C ASN A 91 -6.51 -1.83 -6.65
N GLN A 92 -5.29 -2.35 -6.41
CA GLN A 92 -4.41 -2.88 -7.45
C GLN A 92 -5.01 -4.09 -8.19
N LEU A 93 -5.85 -4.88 -7.52
CA LEU A 93 -6.62 -5.98 -8.13
C LEU A 93 -7.89 -5.50 -8.86
N GLY A 94 -8.21 -4.20 -8.81
CA GLY A 94 -9.45 -3.65 -9.38
C GLY A 94 -10.69 -3.89 -8.51
N HIS A 95 -10.55 -4.38 -7.30
CA HIS A 95 -11.65 -4.62 -6.36
C HIS A 95 -12.03 -3.33 -5.64
N MET A 96 -12.53 -2.34 -6.41
CA MET A 96 -12.76 -0.97 -5.96
C MET A 96 -13.72 -0.84 -4.77
N THR A 97 -14.72 -1.71 -4.66
CA THR A 97 -15.68 -1.69 -3.55
C THR A 97 -15.01 -2.13 -2.25
N GLU A 98 -14.24 -3.21 -2.30
CA GLU A 98 -13.47 -3.74 -1.18
C GLU A 98 -12.42 -2.73 -0.73
N ALA A 99 -11.67 -2.15 -1.67
CA ALA A 99 -10.69 -1.10 -1.40
C ALA A 99 -11.33 0.08 -0.64
N LYS A 100 -12.49 0.56 -1.09
CA LYS A 100 -13.21 1.64 -0.42
C LYS A 100 -13.63 1.26 1.01
N ASN A 101 -14.16 0.06 1.21
CA ASN A 101 -14.58 -0.42 2.53
C ASN A 101 -13.41 -0.47 3.51
N TYR A 102 -12.21 -0.89 3.05
CA TYR A 102 -11.01 -0.90 3.87
C TYR A 102 -10.49 0.50 4.14
N LEU A 103 -10.50 1.40 3.16
CA LEU A 103 -10.16 2.81 3.37
C LEU A 103 -11.08 3.45 4.40
N ASP A 104 -12.40 3.28 4.29
CA ASP A 104 -13.35 3.82 5.27
C ASP A 104 -13.07 3.28 6.67
N SER A 105 -12.76 1.99 6.78
CA SER A 105 -12.38 1.36 8.05
C SER A 105 -11.07 1.94 8.61
N ALA A 106 -10.09 2.29 7.77
CA ALA A 106 -8.87 2.97 8.20
C ALA A 106 -9.19 4.37 8.73
N PHE A 107 -9.98 5.15 8.00
CA PHE A 107 -10.37 6.51 8.38
C PHE A 107 -11.19 6.59 9.67
N MET A 108 -11.96 5.56 10.01
CA MET A 108 -12.69 5.47 11.29
C MET A 108 -11.77 5.53 12.51
N ASN A 109 -10.48 5.26 12.36
CA ASN A 109 -9.48 5.36 13.41
C ASN A 109 -8.66 6.66 13.37
N LYS A 110 -8.87 7.53 12.36
CA LYS A 110 -8.18 8.82 12.25
C LYS A 110 -8.33 9.63 13.56
N GLY A 111 -7.22 10.17 14.04
CA GLY A 111 -7.20 10.96 15.29
C GLY A 111 -7.25 10.14 16.59
N LYS A 112 -7.25 8.81 16.51
CA LYS A 112 -7.24 7.91 17.68
C LYS A 112 -5.83 7.41 18.04
N PHE A 113 -4.82 7.86 17.34
CA PHE A 113 -3.41 7.57 17.54
C PHE A 113 -2.55 8.72 16.98
N GLU A 114 -1.34 8.86 17.50
CA GLU A 114 -0.37 9.85 17.05
C GLU A 114 0.78 9.14 16.31
N ASN A 115 0.69 9.06 14.99
CA ASN A 115 1.75 8.52 14.15
C ASN A 115 1.66 9.11 12.73
N ASN A 116 2.54 10.06 12.44
CA ASN A 116 2.55 10.76 11.16
C ASN A 116 2.76 9.81 9.97
N ASN A 117 3.62 8.78 10.11
CA ASN A 117 3.87 7.83 9.03
C ASN A 117 2.62 7.02 8.67
N ILE A 118 1.87 6.55 9.67
CA ILE A 118 0.65 5.79 9.43
C ILE A 118 -0.45 6.68 8.85
N SER A 119 -0.60 7.90 9.40
CA SER A 119 -1.59 8.86 8.90
C SER A 119 -1.25 9.32 7.48
N GLY A 120 0.02 9.62 7.21
CA GLY A 120 0.49 9.97 5.86
C GLY A 120 0.27 8.86 4.87
N MET A 121 0.62 7.61 5.21
CA MET A 121 0.40 6.44 4.34
C MET A 121 -1.08 6.20 4.07
N MET A 122 -1.95 6.30 5.08
CA MET A 122 -3.40 6.17 4.91
C MET A 122 -3.94 7.18 3.88
N HIS A 123 -3.54 8.45 4.01
CA HIS A 123 -3.95 9.48 3.07
C HIS A 123 -3.33 9.28 1.67
N TYR A 124 -2.07 8.86 1.57
CA TYR A 124 -1.44 8.55 0.28
C TYR A 124 -2.20 7.45 -0.46
N ILE A 125 -2.53 6.36 0.21
CA ILE A 125 -3.31 5.26 -0.38
C ILE A 125 -4.72 5.73 -0.80
N ALA A 126 -5.34 6.61 -0.03
CA ALA A 126 -6.61 7.22 -0.43
C ALA A 126 -6.45 8.10 -1.67
N GLY A 127 -5.36 8.87 -1.76
CA GLY A 127 -5.02 9.64 -2.96
C GLY A 127 -4.94 8.78 -4.21
N ILE A 128 -4.21 7.66 -4.15
CA ILE A 128 -4.12 6.68 -5.24
C ILE A 128 -5.53 6.16 -5.61
N TYR A 129 -6.31 5.71 -4.62
CA TYR A 129 -7.65 5.20 -4.87
C TYR A 129 -8.54 6.21 -5.60
N TYR A 130 -8.55 7.48 -5.17
CA TYR A 130 -9.36 8.51 -5.80
C TYR A 130 -8.83 8.91 -7.18
N SER A 131 -7.50 8.89 -7.39
CA SER A 131 -6.88 9.10 -8.70
C SER A 131 -7.31 8.03 -9.69
N ASP A 132 -7.28 6.75 -9.30
CA ASP A 132 -7.73 5.63 -10.14
C ASP A 132 -9.23 5.70 -10.47
N LYS A 133 -10.01 6.38 -9.64
CA LYS A 133 -11.43 6.69 -9.88
C LYS A 133 -11.63 7.96 -10.72
N ASN A 134 -10.57 8.63 -11.14
CA ASN A 134 -10.62 9.93 -11.80
C ASN A 134 -11.36 11.02 -10.98
N LEU A 135 -11.27 10.92 -9.66
CA LEU A 135 -11.83 11.87 -8.69
C LEU A 135 -10.69 12.79 -8.20
N MET A 136 -10.21 13.67 -9.10
CA MET A 136 -8.95 14.42 -8.92
C MET A 136 -8.97 15.38 -7.74
N GLU A 137 -10.11 15.99 -7.40
CA GLU A 137 -10.23 16.86 -6.22
C GLU A 137 -9.98 16.06 -4.91
N GLN A 138 -10.61 14.88 -4.79
CA GLN A 138 -10.40 14.01 -3.63
C GLN A 138 -8.97 13.42 -3.62
N ALA A 139 -8.41 13.11 -4.77
CA ALA A 139 -7.02 12.65 -4.89
C ALA A 139 -6.07 13.74 -4.39
N HIS A 140 -6.21 14.97 -4.89
CA HIS A 140 -5.42 16.12 -4.48
C HIS A 140 -5.49 16.34 -2.96
N GLU A 141 -6.70 16.43 -2.39
CA GLU A 141 -6.87 16.64 -0.95
C GLU A 141 -6.13 15.57 -0.14
N ASN A 142 -6.22 14.31 -0.54
CA ASN A 142 -5.57 13.22 0.17
C ASN A 142 -4.05 13.21 -0.03
N TYR A 143 -3.53 13.46 -1.21
CA TYR A 143 -2.10 13.61 -1.43
C TYR A 143 -1.53 14.80 -0.65
N TYR A 144 -2.24 15.92 -0.62
CA TYR A 144 -1.83 17.09 0.17
C TYR A 144 -1.77 16.76 1.67
N GLN A 145 -2.79 16.11 2.21
CA GLN A 145 -2.79 15.65 3.61
C GLN A 145 -1.67 14.64 3.89
N ALA A 146 -1.37 13.73 2.95
CA ALA A 146 -0.25 12.81 3.09
C ALA A 146 1.08 13.57 3.20
N ALA A 147 1.32 14.54 2.32
CA ALA A 147 2.50 15.40 2.35
C ALA A 147 2.61 16.17 3.68
N GLU A 148 1.51 16.74 4.16
CA GLU A 148 1.45 17.43 5.45
C GLU A 148 1.90 16.53 6.61
N TYR A 149 1.40 15.29 6.69
CA TYR A 149 1.80 14.35 7.73
C TYR A 149 3.27 13.96 7.62
N PHE A 150 3.76 13.64 6.43
CA PHE A 150 5.16 13.25 6.24
C PHE A 150 6.12 14.42 6.47
N ASN A 151 5.73 15.65 6.18
CA ASN A 151 6.54 16.85 6.43
C ASN A 151 6.74 17.16 7.91
N ARG A 152 5.93 16.62 8.81
CA ARG A 152 6.10 16.74 10.27
C ARG A 152 7.21 15.83 10.83
N ASN A 153 7.73 14.92 10.03
CA ASN A 153 8.82 14.04 10.45
C ASN A 153 10.17 14.76 10.37
N GLU A 154 11.08 14.46 11.28
CA GLU A 154 12.45 14.98 11.25
C GLU A 154 13.20 14.51 10.00
N MET A 155 13.07 13.21 9.67
CA MET A 155 13.54 12.63 8.40
C MET A 155 12.38 12.52 7.41
N LYS A 156 12.54 13.14 6.24
CA LYS A 156 11.55 13.04 5.15
C LYS A 156 11.61 11.65 4.52
N PRO A 157 10.51 10.90 4.46
CA PRO A 157 10.51 9.59 3.81
C PRO A 157 10.57 9.73 2.28
N ALA A 158 11.21 8.76 1.59
CA ALA A 158 11.32 8.76 0.13
C ALA A 158 9.96 8.85 -0.59
N ILE A 159 8.91 8.25 -0.02
CA ILE A 159 7.54 8.30 -0.55
C ILE A 159 6.99 9.73 -0.72
N LEU A 160 7.57 10.72 -0.04
CA LEU A 160 7.17 12.12 -0.20
C LEU A 160 7.48 12.63 -1.62
N THR A 161 8.53 12.12 -2.26
CA THR A 161 8.85 12.42 -3.66
C THR A 161 7.76 11.91 -4.59
N GLU A 162 7.24 10.69 -4.36
CA GLU A 162 6.14 10.13 -5.15
C GLU A 162 4.87 10.96 -4.98
N ILE A 163 4.54 11.36 -3.75
CA ILE A 163 3.38 12.20 -3.47
C ILE A 163 3.48 13.55 -4.19
N TYR A 164 4.63 14.18 -4.18
CA TYR A 164 4.84 15.45 -4.88
C TYR A 164 4.78 15.28 -6.40
N TYR A 165 5.25 14.16 -6.92
CA TYR A 165 5.08 13.81 -8.33
C TYR A 165 3.59 13.69 -8.70
N ASP A 166 2.80 12.97 -7.92
CA ASP A 166 1.36 12.80 -8.14
C ASP A 166 0.62 14.16 -8.07
N LEU A 167 0.96 15.00 -7.10
CA LEU A 167 0.43 16.38 -7.00
C LEU A 167 0.80 17.22 -8.23
N SER A 168 2.03 17.09 -8.74
CA SER A 168 2.46 17.84 -9.92
C SER A 168 1.66 17.48 -11.17
N ILE A 169 1.25 16.21 -11.31
CA ILE A 169 0.35 15.77 -12.39
C ILE A 169 -0.99 16.48 -12.27
N ILE A 170 -1.56 16.52 -11.07
CA ILE A 170 -2.87 17.17 -10.82
C ILE A 170 -2.80 18.67 -11.09
N TYR A 171 -1.79 19.38 -10.57
CA TYR A 171 -1.60 20.82 -10.82
C TYR A 171 -1.39 21.11 -12.31
N SER A 172 -0.64 20.25 -13.02
CA SER A 172 -0.48 20.37 -14.47
C SER A 172 -1.81 20.22 -15.21
N MET A 173 -2.65 19.27 -14.80
CA MET A 173 -4.00 19.08 -15.39
C MET A 173 -4.90 20.29 -15.13
N TRP A 174 -4.77 20.94 -13.98
CA TRP A 174 -5.54 22.14 -13.63
C TRP A 174 -4.94 23.43 -14.17
N GLN A 175 -3.75 23.38 -14.80
CA GLN A 175 -2.99 24.56 -15.27
C GLN A 175 -2.71 25.54 -14.11
N ASP A 176 -2.40 24.99 -12.93
CA ASP A 176 -2.08 25.72 -11.71
C ASP A 176 -0.56 25.93 -11.62
N ASP A 177 -0.08 27.00 -12.25
CA ASP A 177 1.36 27.35 -12.25
C ASP A 177 1.87 27.76 -10.87
N GLU A 178 1.02 28.32 -10.01
CA GLU A 178 1.39 28.70 -8.63
C GLU A 178 1.61 27.44 -7.78
N GLY A 179 0.67 26.48 -7.84
CA GLY A 179 0.81 25.20 -7.16
C GLY A 179 2.04 24.41 -7.62
N LEU A 180 2.34 24.41 -8.93
CA LEU A 180 3.55 23.80 -9.48
C LEU A 180 4.82 24.46 -8.96
N HIS A 181 4.82 25.80 -8.84
CA HIS A 181 5.97 26.54 -8.31
C HIS A 181 6.20 26.20 -6.82
N GLU A 182 5.16 26.27 -5.99
CA GLU A 182 5.24 25.93 -4.57
C GLU A 182 5.75 24.50 -4.35
N LEU A 183 5.25 23.56 -5.16
CA LEU A 183 5.67 22.16 -5.10
C LEU A 183 7.16 22.00 -5.46
N SER A 184 7.61 22.72 -6.51
CA SER A 184 9.01 22.72 -6.92
C SER A 184 9.94 23.24 -5.81
N GLU A 185 9.53 24.27 -5.06
CA GLU A 185 10.30 24.75 -3.91
C GLU A 185 10.33 23.71 -2.78
N ALA A 186 9.20 23.08 -2.46
CA ALA A 186 9.14 22.03 -1.44
C ALA A 186 10.00 20.80 -1.77
N MET A 187 10.15 20.47 -3.04
CA MET A 187 10.98 19.35 -3.50
C MET A 187 12.49 19.58 -3.32
N LYS A 188 12.96 20.84 -3.24
CA LYS A 188 14.39 21.15 -3.07
C LYS A 188 14.95 20.65 -1.74
N ASP A 189 14.10 20.53 -0.74
CA ASP A 189 14.48 20.10 0.61
C ASP A 189 14.39 18.57 0.79
N LEU A 190 14.03 17.82 -0.26
CA LEU A 190 13.97 16.38 -0.20
C LEU A 190 15.37 15.77 -0.36
N PRO A 191 15.66 14.65 0.33
CA PRO A 191 16.88 13.89 0.10
C PRO A 191 16.87 13.39 -1.35
N VAL A 192 17.92 13.75 -2.09
CA VAL A 192 18.14 13.28 -3.47
C VAL A 192 18.86 11.95 -3.35
N ASP A 193 18.13 10.86 -3.19
CA ASP A 193 18.67 9.51 -3.35
C ASP A 193 18.62 9.15 -4.84
N PHE A 194 19.78 9.23 -5.49
CA PHE A 194 20.02 8.68 -6.83
C PHE A 194 20.55 7.26 -6.74
#